data_62fdcd774aae749bfcf31a47a5a012c6
#
_entry.id   62fdcd774aae749bfcf31a47a5a012c6
#
_cell.length_a   1.000
_cell.length_b   1.000
_cell.length_c   1.000
_cell.angle_alpha   90.00
_cell.angle_beta   90.00
_cell.angle_gamma   90.00
#
_symmetry.space_group_name_H-M   'P 1'
#
loop_
_entity.id
_entity.type
_entity.pdbx_description
1 polymer ?
#
loop_
_entity_poly.entity_id
_entity_poly.type
_entity_poly.pdbx_seq_one_letter_code
_entity_poly.pdbx_strand_id
1 'polypeptide(L)'
;MKDVINFLKVRRSVTAKNMVTGFVNNDDLNSILSCGIRVPDHGALTPWLLTVIRDEARYRIGNEILAPEFKSSNPKASKDEIDYERNRFIRASVVIGVLSKPVSHPKIPLWEMELSSGAVCENLLIAAQSLGYAAQWLTCLLYTSPSPRD
;
A
#
# COMPACT_ATOMS: atom_id res chain seq x y z
N MET A 1 11.47 16.59 -18.72
CA MET A 1 10.18 17.12 -18.20
C MET A 1 8.96 16.67 -19.02
N LYS A 2 8.98 16.67 -20.35
CA LYS A 2 7.85 16.15 -21.17
C LYS A 2 7.53 14.69 -20.84
N ASP A 3 8.53 13.88 -20.53
CA ASP A 3 8.39 12.45 -20.22
C ASP A 3 7.61 12.20 -18.93
N VAL A 4 7.80 13.02 -17.90
CA VAL A 4 7.05 12.93 -16.63
C VAL A 4 5.56 13.21 -16.84
N ILE A 5 5.24 14.25 -17.64
CA ILE A 5 3.84 14.59 -17.95
C ILE A 5 3.17 13.47 -18.73
N ASN A 6 3.86 12.93 -19.73
CA ASN A 6 3.34 11.81 -20.50
C ASN A 6 3.13 10.57 -19.64
N PHE A 7 4.11 10.23 -18.80
CA PHE A 7 4.00 9.13 -17.84
C PHE A 7 2.77 9.31 -16.92
N LEU A 8 2.60 10.47 -16.30
CA LEU A 8 1.47 10.73 -15.40
C LEU A 8 0.11 10.63 -16.11
N LYS A 9 0.03 11.02 -17.40
CA LYS A 9 -1.20 10.92 -18.19
C LYS A 9 -1.58 9.48 -18.54
N VAL A 10 -0.60 8.59 -18.72
CA VAL A 10 -0.84 7.22 -19.23
C VAL A 10 -0.74 6.15 -18.15
N ARG A 11 -0.07 6.44 -17.01
CA ARG A 11 0.05 5.45 -15.92
C ARG A 11 -1.31 4.93 -15.47
N ARG A 12 -1.39 3.65 -15.16
CA ARG A 12 -2.59 3.01 -14.60
C ARG A 12 -2.20 2.10 -13.44
N SER A 13 -3.08 2.01 -12.46
CA SER A 13 -2.97 0.97 -11.42
C SER A 13 -3.16 -0.40 -12.06
N VAL A 14 -2.36 -1.36 -11.61
CA VAL A 14 -2.52 -2.77 -11.95
C VAL A 14 -3.07 -3.47 -10.71
N THR A 15 -4.24 -4.10 -10.84
CA THR A 15 -4.87 -4.78 -9.71
C THR A 15 -3.99 -5.93 -9.21
N ALA A 16 -3.94 -6.14 -7.89
CA ALA A 16 -3.08 -7.14 -7.27
C ALA A 16 -3.30 -8.56 -7.84
N LYS A 17 -4.53 -8.90 -8.25
CA LYS A 17 -4.84 -10.18 -8.90
C LYS A 17 -4.18 -10.37 -10.27
N ASN A 18 -3.82 -9.29 -10.92
CA ASN A 18 -3.19 -9.28 -12.24
C ASN A 18 -1.67 -9.04 -12.19
N MET A 19 -1.12 -8.90 -10.98
CA MET A 19 0.33 -8.77 -10.81
C MET A 19 1.00 -10.11 -10.97
N VAL A 20 2.17 -10.10 -11.59
CA VAL A 20 3.09 -11.24 -11.60
C VAL A 20 4.14 -10.99 -10.52
N THR A 21 4.28 -11.93 -9.60
CA THR A 21 5.32 -11.83 -8.58
C THR A 21 6.70 -12.04 -9.21
N GLY A 22 7.65 -11.22 -8.81
CA GLY A 22 9.02 -11.23 -9.31
C GLY A 22 9.96 -10.73 -8.23
N PHE A 23 11.16 -10.38 -8.63
CA PHE A 23 12.16 -9.84 -7.72
C PHE A 23 12.13 -8.31 -7.74
N VAL A 24 12.07 -7.69 -6.56
CA VAL A 24 12.27 -6.26 -6.36
C VAL A 24 13.60 -6.10 -5.63
N ASN A 25 14.59 -5.52 -6.29
CA ASN A 25 15.90 -5.31 -5.69
C ASN A 25 15.88 -4.22 -4.62
N ASN A 26 16.88 -4.21 -3.75
CA ASN A 26 16.93 -3.28 -2.63
C ASN A 26 17.13 -1.83 -3.07
N ASP A 27 17.85 -1.58 -4.14
CA ASP A 27 18.13 -0.22 -4.62
C ASP A 27 16.88 0.44 -5.18
N ASP A 28 16.10 -0.33 -5.96
CA ASP A 28 14.79 0.13 -6.44
C ASP A 28 13.81 0.35 -5.28
N LEU A 29 13.75 -0.59 -4.33
CA LEU A 29 12.90 -0.43 -3.16
C LEU A 29 13.27 0.81 -2.35
N ASN A 30 14.56 1.04 -2.11
CA ASN A 30 15.03 2.25 -1.41
C ASN A 30 14.71 3.52 -2.19
N SER A 31 14.82 3.48 -3.51
CA SER A 31 14.45 4.60 -4.39
C SER A 31 12.94 4.89 -4.29
N ILE A 32 12.10 3.86 -4.33
CA ILE A 32 10.65 3.98 -4.18
C ILE A 32 10.30 4.61 -2.82
N LEU A 33 10.88 4.11 -1.73
CA LEU A 33 10.64 4.62 -0.39
C LEU A 33 11.11 6.07 -0.23
N SER A 34 12.30 6.39 -0.76
CA SER A 34 12.87 7.73 -0.72
C SER A 34 12.02 8.75 -1.50
N CYS A 35 11.50 8.36 -2.66
CA CYS A 35 10.57 9.17 -3.44
C CYS A 35 9.22 9.30 -2.71
N GLY A 36 8.74 8.23 -2.10
CA GLY A 36 7.46 8.20 -1.40
C GLY A 36 7.32 9.29 -0.35
N ILE A 37 8.37 9.48 0.46
CA ILE A 37 8.36 10.47 1.55
C ILE A 37 8.64 11.92 1.09
N ARG A 38 8.80 12.19 -0.21
CA ARG A 38 9.01 13.54 -0.76
C ARG A 38 7.70 14.23 -1.11
N VAL A 39 6.93 14.53 -0.09
CA VAL A 39 5.59 15.12 -0.18
C VAL A 39 5.52 16.43 0.61
N PRO A 40 4.54 17.30 0.31
CA PRO A 40 4.23 18.42 1.19
C PRO A 40 3.87 17.92 2.60
N ASP A 41 4.52 18.51 3.60
CA ASP A 41 4.34 18.17 5.01
C ASP A 41 4.41 19.46 5.83
N HIS A 42 3.25 19.98 6.21
CA HIS A 42 3.15 21.23 6.95
C HIS A 42 3.78 21.05 8.34
N GLY A 43 4.80 21.85 8.62
CA GLY A 43 5.55 21.81 9.87
C GLY A 43 6.54 20.65 9.98
N ALA A 44 6.78 19.90 8.89
CA ALA A 44 7.70 18.74 8.88
C ALA A 44 7.41 17.72 9.99
N LEU A 45 6.13 17.41 10.20
CA LEU A 45 5.64 16.54 11.27
C LEU A 45 5.80 15.05 10.96
N THR A 46 6.08 14.70 9.70
CA THR A 46 6.19 13.31 9.22
C THR A 46 5.05 12.42 9.71
N PRO A 47 3.77 12.78 9.41
CA PRO A 47 2.60 12.14 10.00
C PRO A 47 2.28 10.78 9.38
N TRP A 48 3.31 10.00 9.07
CA TRP A 48 3.20 8.65 8.49
C TRP A 48 4.24 7.71 9.06
N LEU A 49 3.93 6.43 8.96
CA LEU A 49 4.87 5.35 9.20
C LEU A 49 4.83 4.40 7.99
N LEU A 50 5.99 4.07 7.45
CA LEU A 50 6.11 3.08 6.38
C LEU A 50 6.54 1.73 6.94
N THR A 51 5.85 0.68 6.53
CA THR A 51 6.18 -0.70 6.86
C THR A 51 6.37 -1.49 5.57
N VAL A 52 7.53 -2.07 5.38
CA VAL A 52 7.82 -2.93 4.22
C VAL A 52 7.59 -4.38 4.58
N ILE A 53 6.71 -5.04 3.86
CA ILE A 53 6.35 -6.45 4.03
C ILE A 53 6.76 -7.18 2.76
N ARG A 54 7.74 -8.07 2.89
CA ARG A 54 8.30 -8.84 1.78
C ARG A 54 8.68 -10.25 2.20
N ASP A 55 9.06 -11.05 1.27
CA ASP A 55 9.57 -12.40 1.48
C ASP A 55 8.62 -13.23 2.39
N GLU A 56 9.11 -13.90 3.38
CA GLU A 56 8.34 -14.74 4.31
C GLU A 56 7.30 -13.97 5.12
N ALA A 57 7.52 -12.67 5.39
CA ALA A 57 6.57 -11.87 6.15
C ALA A 57 5.19 -11.78 5.50
N ARG A 58 5.10 -11.83 4.16
CA ARG A 58 3.81 -11.85 3.44
C ARG A 58 2.99 -13.10 3.72
N TYR A 59 3.65 -14.26 3.79
CA TYR A 59 3.02 -15.54 4.12
C TYR A 59 2.59 -15.58 5.59
N ARG A 60 3.45 -15.09 6.48
CA ARG A 60 3.14 -15.04 7.91
C ARG A 60 1.91 -14.19 8.18
N ILE A 61 1.81 -13.00 7.63
CA ILE A 61 0.64 -12.12 7.79
C ILE A 61 -0.61 -12.81 7.27
N GLY A 62 -0.55 -13.47 6.11
CA GLY A 62 -1.66 -14.23 5.55
C GLY A 62 -2.16 -15.33 6.47
N ASN A 63 -1.25 -16.13 7.02
CA ASN A 63 -1.56 -17.27 7.86
C ASN A 63 -1.91 -16.90 9.30
N GLU A 64 -1.17 -15.98 9.89
CA GLU A 64 -1.26 -15.66 11.33
C GLU A 64 -2.29 -14.56 11.63
N ILE A 65 -2.62 -13.72 10.63
CA ILE A 65 -3.50 -12.57 10.83
C ILE A 65 -4.72 -12.62 9.90
N LEU A 66 -4.52 -12.56 8.56
CA LEU A 66 -5.63 -12.34 7.63
C LEU A 66 -6.64 -13.48 7.62
N ALA A 67 -6.18 -14.71 7.49
CA ALA A 67 -7.06 -15.87 7.44
C ALA A 67 -7.80 -16.12 8.76
N PRO A 68 -7.15 -16.07 9.95
CA PRO A 68 -7.83 -16.20 11.24
C PRO A 68 -8.85 -15.09 11.48
N GLU A 69 -8.51 -13.83 11.22
CA GLU A 69 -9.40 -12.69 11.42
C GLU A 69 -10.62 -12.76 10.50
N PHE A 70 -10.41 -13.08 9.22
CA PHE A 70 -11.50 -13.26 8.28
C PHE A 70 -12.44 -14.38 8.70
N LYS A 71 -11.89 -15.52 9.12
CA LYS A 71 -12.69 -16.65 9.62
C LYS A 71 -13.48 -16.30 10.87
N SER A 72 -12.88 -15.55 11.80
CA SER A 72 -13.54 -15.09 13.03
C SER A 72 -14.73 -14.18 12.71
N SER A 73 -14.52 -13.23 11.79
CA SER A 73 -15.56 -12.28 11.36
C SER A 73 -16.62 -12.92 10.45
N ASN A 74 -16.29 -14.04 9.79
CA ASN A 74 -17.15 -14.75 8.85
C ASN A 74 -17.20 -16.26 9.18
N PRO A 75 -17.92 -16.69 10.23
CA PRO A 75 -17.92 -18.08 10.70
C PRO A 75 -18.42 -19.10 9.66
N LYS A 76 -19.18 -18.65 8.66
CA LYS A 76 -19.73 -19.49 7.57
C LYS A 76 -18.88 -19.45 6.30
N ALA A 77 -17.74 -18.74 6.31
CA ALA A 77 -16.89 -18.64 5.15
C ALA A 77 -16.38 -20.02 4.68
N SER A 78 -16.42 -20.23 3.39
CA SER A 78 -15.86 -21.41 2.73
C SER A 78 -14.34 -21.43 2.85
N LYS A 79 -13.76 -22.59 2.62
CA LYS A 79 -12.29 -22.74 2.57
C LYS A 79 -11.68 -21.82 1.51
N ASP A 80 -12.31 -21.73 0.35
CA ASP A 80 -11.82 -20.93 -0.77
C ASP A 80 -11.78 -19.42 -0.45
N GLU A 81 -12.81 -18.91 0.25
CA GLU A 81 -12.84 -17.53 0.72
C GLU A 81 -11.73 -17.27 1.74
N ILE A 82 -11.52 -18.18 2.69
CA ILE A 82 -10.44 -18.05 3.68
C ILE A 82 -9.07 -18.11 2.99
N ASP A 83 -8.87 -18.98 2.01
CA ASP A 83 -7.63 -19.10 1.26
C ASP A 83 -7.40 -17.86 0.36
N TYR A 84 -8.46 -17.27 -0.18
CA TYR A 84 -8.40 -16.02 -0.92
C TYR A 84 -7.86 -14.88 -0.04
N GLU A 85 -8.35 -14.74 1.18
CA GLU A 85 -7.88 -13.75 2.14
C GLU A 85 -6.44 -14.03 2.62
N ARG A 86 -6.14 -15.28 2.93
CA ARG A 86 -4.78 -15.74 3.30
C ARG A 86 -3.75 -15.28 2.26
N ASN A 87 -4.10 -15.38 1.00
CA ASN A 87 -3.18 -15.13 -0.11
C ASN A 87 -3.13 -13.66 -0.57
N ARG A 88 -3.79 -12.73 0.11
CA ARG A 88 -3.84 -11.32 -0.33
C ARG A 88 -2.45 -10.70 -0.50
N PHE A 89 -1.54 -10.90 0.46
CA PHE A 89 -0.23 -10.25 0.45
C PHE A 89 0.79 -10.91 -0.48
N ILE A 90 0.60 -12.18 -0.82
CA ILE A 90 1.51 -12.87 -1.74
C ILE A 90 1.23 -12.59 -3.23
N ARG A 91 0.17 -11.84 -3.55
CA ARG A 91 -0.14 -11.40 -4.92
C ARG A 91 0.84 -10.36 -5.45
N ALA A 92 1.57 -9.69 -4.58
CA ALA A 92 2.63 -8.76 -4.91
C ALA A 92 3.95 -9.20 -4.30
N SER A 93 5.07 -8.84 -4.92
CA SER A 93 6.40 -9.17 -4.40
C SER A 93 6.74 -8.40 -3.13
N VAL A 94 6.23 -7.17 -3.02
CA VAL A 94 6.39 -6.28 -1.87
C VAL A 94 5.05 -5.60 -1.59
N VAL A 95 4.71 -5.51 -0.32
CA VAL A 95 3.58 -4.69 0.16
C VAL A 95 4.15 -3.60 1.07
N ILE A 96 3.82 -2.35 0.79
CA ILE A 96 4.22 -1.21 1.62
C ILE A 96 2.99 -0.71 2.35
N GLY A 97 2.98 -0.89 3.67
CA GLY A 97 1.97 -0.29 4.54
C GLY A 97 2.30 1.18 4.76
N VAL A 98 1.34 2.05 4.48
CA VAL A 98 1.41 3.47 4.81
C VAL A 98 0.38 3.72 5.90
N LEU A 99 0.86 3.91 7.13
CA LEU A 99 0.01 4.22 8.27
C LEU A 99 0.00 5.73 8.46
N SER A 100 -1.19 6.32 8.42
CA SER A 100 -1.36 7.71 8.86
C SER A 100 -1.19 7.77 10.37
N LYS A 101 -0.26 8.61 10.83
CA LYS A 101 0.09 8.79 12.24
C LYS A 101 0.10 10.28 12.60
N PRO A 102 -1.07 10.94 12.52
CA PRO A 102 -1.15 12.36 12.84
C PRO A 102 -0.84 12.61 14.32
N VAL A 103 -0.33 13.79 14.60
CA VAL A 103 -0.02 14.26 15.95
C VAL A 103 -0.91 15.45 16.32
N SER A 104 -1.17 15.65 17.60
CA SER A 104 -1.87 16.86 18.05
C SER A 104 -0.99 18.07 17.83
N HIS A 105 -1.51 19.09 17.10
CA HIS A 105 -0.77 20.32 16.82
C HIS A 105 -1.71 21.53 16.88
N PRO A 106 -1.32 22.64 17.55
CA PRO A 106 -2.22 23.76 17.80
C PRO A 106 -2.63 24.57 16.56
N LYS A 107 -1.85 24.46 15.48
CA LYS A 107 -2.06 25.25 14.26
C LYS A 107 -2.28 24.42 13.00
N ILE A 108 -1.93 23.13 13.03
CA ILE A 108 -1.99 22.24 11.85
C ILE A 108 -3.11 21.24 12.08
N PRO A 109 -4.17 21.27 11.28
CA PRO A 109 -5.30 20.38 11.46
C PRO A 109 -4.98 18.95 11.01
N LEU A 110 -5.71 17.99 11.60
CA LEU A 110 -5.57 16.56 11.35
C LEU A 110 -5.64 16.20 9.85
N TRP A 111 -6.62 16.78 9.15
CA TRP A 111 -6.86 16.47 7.73
C TRP A 111 -5.68 16.80 6.81
N GLU A 112 -4.88 17.84 7.12
CA GLU A 112 -3.67 18.15 6.36
C GLU A 112 -2.64 17.02 6.50
N MET A 113 -2.49 16.46 7.70
CA MET A 113 -1.59 15.33 7.97
C MET A 113 -2.05 14.06 7.27
N GLU A 114 -3.36 13.82 7.22
CA GLU A 114 -3.94 12.70 6.48
C GLU A 114 -3.72 12.84 4.97
N LEU A 115 -3.89 14.05 4.41
CA LEU A 115 -3.59 14.32 3.01
C LEU A 115 -2.11 14.12 2.68
N SER A 116 -1.19 14.51 3.58
CA SER A 116 0.24 14.24 3.42
C SER A 116 0.53 12.73 3.36
N SER A 117 -0.13 11.93 4.20
CA SER A 117 -0.02 10.47 4.16
C SER A 117 -0.59 9.88 2.85
N GLY A 118 -1.68 10.43 2.34
CA GLY A 118 -2.23 10.07 1.03
C GLY A 118 -1.27 10.43 -0.13
N ALA A 119 -0.61 11.59 -0.05
CA ALA A 119 0.41 11.98 -1.02
C ALA A 119 1.61 11.02 -1.03
N VAL A 120 2.01 10.48 0.14
CA VAL A 120 3.02 9.42 0.23
C VAL A 120 2.60 8.20 -0.57
N CYS A 121 1.35 7.75 -0.45
CA CYS A 121 0.84 6.61 -1.23
C CYS A 121 0.95 6.86 -2.73
N GLU A 122 0.57 8.04 -3.22
CA GLU A 122 0.66 8.37 -4.66
C GLU A 122 2.11 8.43 -5.13
N ASN A 123 3.02 9.04 -4.36
CA ASN A 123 4.43 9.09 -4.74
C ASN A 123 5.08 7.68 -4.79
N LEU A 124 4.71 6.77 -3.88
CA LEU A 124 5.15 5.37 -3.92
C LEU A 124 4.68 4.68 -5.20
N LEU A 125 3.41 4.90 -5.62
CA LEU A 125 2.86 4.37 -6.87
C LEU A 125 3.63 4.90 -8.08
N ILE A 126 3.83 6.21 -8.16
CA ILE A 126 4.53 6.88 -9.25
C ILE A 126 5.97 6.35 -9.34
N ALA A 127 6.68 6.27 -8.23
CA ALA A 127 8.06 5.78 -8.18
C ALA A 127 8.17 4.33 -8.63
N ALA A 128 7.31 3.44 -8.10
CA ALA A 128 7.30 2.04 -8.50
C ALA A 128 7.04 1.87 -9.99
N GLN A 129 6.03 2.55 -10.52
CA GLN A 129 5.67 2.44 -11.94
C GLN A 129 6.71 3.07 -12.86
N SER A 130 7.40 4.13 -12.44
CA SER A 130 8.49 4.73 -13.23
C SER A 130 9.72 3.82 -13.34
N LEU A 131 9.89 2.91 -12.38
CA LEU A 131 10.91 1.84 -12.42
C LEU A 131 10.42 0.56 -13.15
N GLY A 132 9.20 0.58 -13.71
CA GLY A 132 8.65 -0.54 -14.46
C GLY A 132 7.89 -1.58 -13.63
N TYR A 133 7.68 -1.34 -12.34
CA TYR A 133 6.90 -2.22 -11.49
C TYR A 133 5.39 -1.95 -11.62
N ALA A 134 4.59 -3.02 -11.56
CA ALA A 134 3.15 -2.89 -11.34
C ALA A 134 2.87 -2.43 -9.91
N ALA A 135 1.92 -1.52 -9.73
CA ALA A 135 1.55 -1.04 -8.41
C ALA A 135 0.06 -0.72 -8.31
N GLN A 136 -0.50 -0.89 -7.11
CA GLN A 136 -1.87 -0.55 -6.76
C GLN A 136 -1.92 -0.01 -5.34
N TRP A 137 -2.69 1.05 -5.14
CA TRP A 137 -3.05 1.52 -3.80
C TRP A 137 -4.38 0.87 -3.40
N LEU A 138 -4.37 0.22 -2.23
CA LEU A 138 -5.55 -0.34 -1.58
C LEU A 138 -5.73 0.32 -0.22
N THR A 139 -6.96 0.57 0.16
CA THR A 139 -7.30 1.01 1.51
C THR A 139 -7.48 -0.20 2.43
N CYS A 140 -7.50 0.05 3.72
CA CYS A 140 -7.46 -0.92 4.82
C CYS A 140 -8.15 -2.27 4.53
N LEU A 141 -7.40 -3.35 4.64
CA LEU A 141 -7.86 -4.71 4.33
C LEU A 141 -8.63 -5.37 5.48
N LEU A 142 -8.51 -4.87 6.71
CA LEU A 142 -9.01 -5.53 7.91
C LEU A 142 -10.34 -4.99 8.41
N TYR A 143 -10.76 -3.82 7.96
CA TYR A 143 -11.93 -3.11 8.50
C TYR A 143 -13.00 -2.80 7.46
N THR A 144 -12.83 -3.21 6.24
CA THR A 144 -13.76 -2.81 5.21
C THR A 144 -14.83 -3.85 4.96
N SER A 145 -16.07 -3.44 5.08
CA SER A 145 -17.11 -3.92 4.19
C SER A 145 -16.57 -3.90 2.75
N PRO A 146 -16.95 -4.87 1.90
CA PRO A 146 -16.51 -4.87 0.51
C PRO A 146 -16.71 -3.49 -0.11
N SER A 147 -15.67 -2.99 -0.78
CA SER A 147 -15.80 -1.76 -1.55
C SER A 147 -16.93 -1.94 -2.57
N PRO A 148 -17.83 -0.97 -2.74
CA PRO A 148 -18.91 -1.06 -3.74
C PRO A 148 -18.43 -1.19 -5.18
N ARG A 149 -17.11 -1.24 -5.41
CA ARG A 149 -16.46 -1.30 -6.72
C ARG A 149 -15.62 -2.57 -6.95
N ASP A 150 -15.61 -3.51 -6.00
CA ASP A 150 -14.90 -4.80 -6.14
C ASP A 150 -15.84 -5.90 -6.64
#